data_1d74f2904eb13bdde3cdb305a23403c7
#
_entry.id   1d74f2904eb13bdde3cdb305a23403c7
#
_cell.length_a   1.000
_cell.length_b   1.000
_cell.length_c   1.000
_cell.angle_alpha   90.00
_cell.angle_beta   90.00
_cell.angle_gamma   90.00
#
_symmetry.space_group_name_H-M   'P 1'
#
loop_
_entity.id
_entity.type
_entity.pdbx_description
1 polymer ?
#
loop_
_entity_poly.entity_id
_entity_poly.type
_entity_poly.pdbx_seq_one_letter_code
_entity_poly.pdbx_strand_id
1 'polypeptide(L)'
;FNKGQQEVVLNNFYDDEKPIAITLNPSLTPSQNAQKYFSKYQKLTTAVNHVNEQIRQTHAENEYLETIETQIQLSDPQDLEEIKDELSESGYLKRKQSLKNKKKKVSKPHRFRSTDGTSILVGKNNLQNDQLTLKTAKKTDTWLHAKNIPGSHVIIENNNPSEETILEAANIAAYYSKFQNSANVPVDYVAVKQIRKPNGAKPGFVIYEGQK
;
A
#
# COMPACT_ATOMS: atom_id res chain seq x y z
N PHE A 1 18.72 37.30 -30.07
CA PHE A 1 20.17 37.00 -30.09
C PHE A 1 20.61 36.44 -31.44
N ASN A 2 21.91 36.51 -31.73
CA ASN A 2 22.46 36.20 -33.05
C ASN A 2 23.29 34.90 -33.01
N LYS A 3 23.54 34.28 -34.19
CA LYS A 3 24.43 33.14 -34.30
C LYS A 3 25.86 33.53 -33.86
N GLY A 4 26.53 32.69 -33.11
CA GLY A 4 27.87 32.92 -32.52
C GLY A 4 27.84 33.43 -31.08
N GLN A 5 26.70 33.81 -30.56
CA GLN A 5 26.55 34.30 -29.19
C GLN A 5 26.64 33.08 -28.23
N GLN A 6 27.37 33.23 -27.11
CA GLN A 6 27.59 32.17 -26.13
C GLN A 6 26.60 32.22 -24.98
N GLU A 7 25.97 33.34 -24.73
CA GLU A 7 25.03 33.54 -23.62
C GLU A 7 24.00 34.60 -23.99
N VAL A 8 22.81 34.46 -23.46
CA VAL A 8 21.75 35.48 -23.50
C VAL A 8 21.15 35.63 -22.10
N VAL A 9 20.89 36.87 -21.70
CA VAL A 9 20.18 37.20 -20.47
C VAL A 9 18.74 37.52 -20.83
N LEU A 10 17.81 36.83 -20.21
CA LEU A 10 16.36 36.99 -20.38
C LEU A 10 15.68 37.15 -19.01
N ASN A 11 14.51 37.75 -19.01
CA ASN A 11 13.69 37.81 -17.79
C ASN A 11 13.00 36.44 -17.54
N ASN A 12 13.11 35.94 -16.33
CA ASN A 12 12.48 34.67 -15.92
C ASN A 12 11.04 34.94 -15.47
N PHE A 13 10.07 34.65 -16.29
CA PHE A 13 8.63 34.80 -15.98
C PHE A 13 8.14 33.97 -14.84
N TYR A 14 8.90 32.96 -14.39
CA TYR A 14 8.55 32.04 -13.29
C TYR A 14 9.19 32.46 -11.95
N ASP A 15 10.03 33.50 -11.91
CA ASP A 15 10.71 34.01 -10.72
C ASP A 15 10.79 35.55 -10.75
N ASP A 16 9.62 36.18 -10.60
CA ASP A 16 9.46 37.65 -10.49
C ASP A 16 10.27 38.44 -11.54
N GLU A 17 10.31 37.96 -12.77
CA GLU A 17 11.08 38.58 -13.89
C GLU A 17 12.56 38.78 -13.61
N LYS A 18 13.15 38.09 -12.65
CA LYS A 18 14.58 38.16 -12.38
C LYS A 18 15.40 37.78 -13.61
N PRO A 19 16.51 38.44 -13.86
CA PRO A 19 17.34 38.10 -15.02
C PRO A 19 17.95 36.69 -14.86
N ILE A 20 17.84 35.88 -15.91
CA ILE A 20 18.47 34.58 -16.02
C ILE A 20 19.41 34.51 -17.21
N ALA A 21 20.66 34.13 -16.99
CA ALA A 21 21.64 33.88 -18.01
C ALA A 21 21.49 32.48 -18.60
N ILE A 22 21.32 32.39 -19.91
CA ILE A 22 21.13 31.11 -20.63
C ILE A 22 22.34 30.90 -21.54
N THR A 23 23.07 29.80 -21.28
CA THR A 23 24.24 29.43 -22.12
C THR A 23 23.77 28.90 -23.47
N LEU A 24 24.39 29.38 -24.53
CA LEU A 24 24.09 29.03 -25.92
C LEU A 24 25.26 28.28 -26.56
N ASN A 25 24.94 27.39 -27.49
CA ASN A 25 25.96 26.82 -28.38
C ASN A 25 26.18 27.78 -29.57
N PRO A 26 27.39 28.39 -29.71
CA PRO A 26 27.66 29.36 -30.75
C PRO A 26 27.59 28.79 -32.18
N SER A 27 27.76 27.48 -32.34
CA SER A 27 27.66 26.80 -33.64
C SER A 27 26.20 26.59 -34.11
N LEU A 28 25.22 26.80 -33.23
CA LEU A 28 23.79 26.62 -33.52
C LEU A 28 23.11 27.97 -33.77
N THR A 29 22.07 27.95 -34.57
CA THR A 29 21.17 29.10 -34.72
C THR A 29 20.36 29.32 -33.43
N PRO A 30 19.75 30.51 -33.24
CA PRO A 30 18.83 30.77 -32.13
C PRO A 30 17.72 29.73 -32.01
N SER A 31 17.09 29.38 -33.11
CA SER A 31 16.03 28.34 -33.16
C SER A 31 16.54 26.96 -32.74
N GLN A 32 17.73 26.57 -33.18
CA GLN A 32 18.33 25.28 -32.81
C GLN A 32 18.72 25.24 -31.33
N ASN A 33 19.19 26.32 -30.74
CA ASN A 33 19.43 26.43 -29.29
C ASN A 33 18.13 26.29 -28.51
N ALA A 34 17.07 27.00 -28.90
CA ALA A 34 15.75 26.89 -28.28
C ALA A 34 15.22 25.46 -28.37
N GLN A 35 15.30 24.80 -29.55
CA GLN A 35 14.89 23.42 -29.74
C GLN A 35 15.68 22.43 -28.84
N LYS A 36 16.99 22.67 -28.67
CA LYS A 36 17.83 21.85 -27.77
C LYS A 36 17.38 21.97 -26.32
N TYR A 37 17.09 23.17 -25.82
CA TYR A 37 16.56 23.37 -24.47
C TYR A 37 15.18 22.77 -24.32
N PHE A 38 14.28 22.93 -25.28
CA PHE A 38 12.97 22.37 -25.26
C PHE A 38 13.00 20.81 -25.22
N SER A 39 13.84 20.19 -26.05
CA SER A 39 14.04 18.75 -26.04
C SER A 39 14.61 18.24 -24.69
N LYS A 40 15.55 19.00 -24.09
CA LYS A 40 16.06 18.70 -22.75
C LYS A 40 14.96 18.79 -21.69
N TYR A 41 14.14 19.84 -21.74
CA TYR A 41 13.00 20.01 -20.84
C TYR A 41 12.01 18.84 -20.94
N GLN A 42 11.60 18.47 -22.16
CA GLN A 42 10.70 17.33 -22.37
C GLN A 42 11.28 16.02 -21.81
N LYS A 43 12.57 15.76 -22.09
CA LYS A 43 13.27 14.57 -21.58
C LYS A 43 13.29 14.54 -20.05
N LEU A 44 13.60 15.66 -19.41
CA LEU A 44 13.64 15.76 -17.95
C LEU A 44 12.26 15.63 -17.33
N THR A 45 11.23 16.25 -17.90
CA THR A 45 9.84 16.12 -17.42
C THR A 45 9.35 14.68 -17.50
N THR A 46 9.62 14.00 -18.61
CA THR A 46 9.28 12.57 -18.77
C THR A 46 10.03 11.71 -17.74
N ALA A 47 11.34 11.98 -17.52
CA ALA A 47 12.14 11.26 -16.54
C ALA A 47 11.61 11.45 -15.11
N VAL A 48 11.25 12.68 -14.72
CA VAL A 48 10.68 12.98 -13.39
C VAL A 48 9.37 12.22 -13.19
N ASN A 49 8.46 12.23 -14.17
CA ASN A 49 7.21 11.50 -14.08
C ASN A 49 7.44 9.98 -13.93
N HIS A 50 8.39 9.43 -14.69
CA HIS A 50 8.74 8.01 -14.58
C HIS A 50 9.33 7.66 -13.22
N VAL A 51 10.26 8.47 -12.70
CA VAL A 51 10.88 8.25 -11.38
C VAL A 51 9.83 8.36 -10.28
N ASN A 52 8.92 9.33 -10.32
CA ASN A 52 7.85 9.47 -9.34
C ASN A 52 6.94 8.24 -9.33
N GLU A 53 6.61 7.69 -10.50
CA GLU A 53 5.82 6.46 -10.58
C GLU A 53 6.59 5.25 -10.01
N GLN A 54 7.88 5.12 -10.28
CA GLN A 54 8.72 4.08 -9.68
C GLN A 54 8.80 4.19 -8.16
N ILE A 55 8.95 5.41 -7.63
CA ILE A 55 8.96 5.66 -6.18
C ILE A 55 7.64 5.19 -5.57
N ARG A 56 6.49 5.55 -6.17
CA ARG A 56 5.17 5.14 -5.70
C ARG A 56 5.02 3.61 -5.67
N GLN A 57 5.46 2.94 -6.73
CA GLN A 57 5.41 1.48 -6.84
C GLN A 57 6.31 0.80 -5.79
N THR A 58 7.52 1.32 -5.59
CA THR A 58 8.46 0.79 -4.60
C THR A 58 7.94 0.98 -3.17
N HIS A 59 7.30 2.11 -2.85
CA HIS A 59 6.66 2.29 -1.55
C HIS A 59 5.56 1.26 -1.31
N ALA A 60 4.66 1.07 -2.27
CA ALA A 60 3.60 0.07 -2.15
C ALA A 60 4.15 -1.38 -2.01
N GLU A 61 5.25 -1.67 -2.68
CA GLU A 61 5.93 -2.97 -2.55
C GLU A 61 6.58 -3.14 -1.17
N ASN A 62 7.22 -2.10 -0.64
CA ASN A 62 7.79 -2.12 0.70
C ASN A 62 6.71 -2.34 1.77
N GLU A 63 5.60 -1.62 1.71
CA GLU A 63 4.46 -1.80 2.61
C GLU A 63 3.94 -3.24 2.57
N TYR A 64 3.81 -3.82 1.38
CA TYR A 64 3.42 -5.22 1.23
C TYR A 64 4.42 -6.18 1.91
N LEU A 65 5.73 -6.00 1.68
CA LEU A 65 6.76 -6.85 2.28
C LEU A 65 6.85 -6.68 3.80
N GLU A 66 6.66 -5.48 4.33
CA GLU A 66 6.56 -5.24 5.77
C GLU A 66 5.35 -5.94 6.40
N THR A 67 4.23 -6.02 5.67
CA THR A 67 3.07 -6.79 6.11
C THR A 67 3.39 -8.29 6.17
N ILE A 68 4.07 -8.82 5.15
CA ILE A 68 4.54 -10.21 5.14
C ILE A 68 5.50 -10.49 6.31
N GLU A 69 6.48 -9.61 6.55
CA GLU A 69 7.40 -9.74 7.69
C GLU A 69 6.65 -9.81 9.03
N THR A 70 5.70 -8.92 9.23
CA THR A 70 4.86 -8.88 10.42
C THR A 70 4.08 -10.19 10.58
N GLN A 71 3.48 -10.68 9.49
CA GLN A 71 2.72 -11.92 9.49
C GLN A 71 3.60 -13.14 9.80
N ILE A 72 4.82 -13.20 9.27
CA ILE A 72 5.78 -14.28 9.59
C ILE A 72 6.10 -14.29 11.09
N GLN A 73 6.33 -13.11 11.69
CA GLN A 73 6.64 -12.99 13.12
C GLN A 73 5.49 -13.43 14.04
N LEU A 74 4.25 -13.26 13.58
CA LEU A 74 3.03 -13.56 14.34
C LEU A 74 2.43 -14.95 14.00
N SER A 75 2.98 -15.64 13.00
CA SER A 75 2.41 -16.88 12.47
C SER A 75 2.83 -18.11 13.26
N ASP A 76 1.91 -19.04 13.43
CA ASP A 76 2.24 -20.40 13.78
C ASP A 76 2.95 -21.14 12.61
N PRO A 77 3.77 -22.15 12.87
CA PRO A 77 4.49 -22.88 11.82
C PRO A 77 3.59 -23.44 10.70
N GLN A 78 2.33 -23.74 11.01
CA GLN A 78 1.34 -24.25 10.04
C GLN A 78 0.88 -23.16 9.05
N ASP A 79 0.87 -21.90 9.46
CA ASP A 79 0.41 -20.77 8.64
C ASP A 79 1.52 -20.27 7.69
N LEU A 80 2.79 -20.56 7.98
CA LEU A 80 3.95 -20.18 7.16
C LEU A 80 3.91 -20.75 5.73
N GLU A 81 3.32 -21.92 5.53
CA GLU A 81 3.20 -22.49 4.17
C GLU A 81 2.22 -21.66 3.30
N GLU A 82 1.19 -21.06 3.88
CA GLU A 82 0.28 -20.16 3.14
C GLU A 82 0.99 -18.88 2.72
N ILE A 83 1.80 -18.30 3.62
CA ILE A 83 2.62 -17.10 3.31
C ILE A 83 3.65 -17.41 2.22
N LYS A 84 4.29 -18.57 2.29
CA LYS A 84 5.25 -19.02 1.26
C LYS A 84 4.58 -19.26 -0.09
N ASP A 85 3.38 -19.78 -0.10
CA ASP A 85 2.57 -19.93 -1.31
C ASP A 85 2.23 -18.56 -1.90
N GLU A 86 1.82 -17.59 -1.08
CA GLU A 86 1.55 -16.21 -1.49
C GLU A 86 2.78 -15.56 -2.13
N LEU A 87 3.95 -15.68 -1.48
CA LEU A 87 5.22 -15.16 -2.01
C LEU A 87 5.63 -15.84 -3.33
N SER A 88 5.33 -17.14 -3.48
CA SER A 88 5.60 -17.87 -4.72
C SER A 88 4.64 -17.45 -5.85
N GLU A 89 3.38 -17.19 -5.55
CA GLU A 89 2.40 -16.68 -6.52
C GLU A 89 2.69 -15.23 -6.93
N SER A 90 3.19 -14.43 -6.00
CA SER A 90 3.62 -13.04 -6.23
C SER A 90 5.01 -12.92 -6.89
N GLY A 91 5.72 -14.04 -7.13
CA GLY A 91 7.00 -14.08 -7.86
C GLY A 91 8.25 -13.83 -7.00
N TYR A 92 8.13 -13.68 -5.69
CA TYR A 92 9.28 -13.50 -4.79
C TYR A 92 10.04 -14.80 -4.51
N LEU A 93 9.35 -15.94 -4.55
CA LEU A 93 9.96 -17.25 -4.38
C LEU A 93 9.80 -18.10 -5.63
N LYS A 94 10.79 -18.95 -5.91
CA LYS A 94 10.69 -19.94 -6.99
C LYS A 94 9.55 -20.91 -6.71
N ARG A 95 8.62 -21.04 -7.65
CA ARG A 95 7.52 -22.00 -7.56
C ARG A 95 8.10 -23.42 -7.57
N LYS A 96 7.94 -24.17 -6.47
CA LYS A 96 8.19 -25.60 -6.51
C LYS A 96 7.17 -26.23 -7.43
N GLN A 97 7.60 -27.02 -8.41
CA GLN A 97 6.70 -27.83 -9.24
C GLN A 97 5.99 -28.84 -8.32
N SER A 98 4.80 -28.47 -7.89
CA SER A 98 3.95 -29.41 -7.17
C SER A 98 3.28 -30.31 -8.18
N LEU A 99 3.59 -31.60 -8.11
CA LEU A 99 3.08 -32.64 -8.99
C LEU A 99 1.59 -32.98 -8.82
N LYS A 100 0.80 -32.22 -8.09
CA LYS A 100 -0.66 -32.41 -8.01
C LYS A 100 -1.37 -31.11 -7.62
N ASN A 101 -2.44 -30.77 -8.35
CA ASN A 101 -3.45 -29.77 -7.99
C ASN A 101 -4.21 -30.19 -6.71
N LYS A 102 -3.56 -30.17 -5.55
CA LYS A 102 -4.28 -30.23 -4.29
C LYS A 102 -5.00 -28.89 -4.12
N LYS A 103 -6.33 -28.93 -4.02
CA LYS A 103 -7.10 -27.76 -3.58
C LYS A 103 -6.47 -27.26 -2.29
N LYS A 104 -5.87 -26.05 -2.35
CA LYS A 104 -5.24 -25.42 -1.19
C LYS A 104 -6.32 -25.24 -0.13
N LYS A 105 -6.14 -25.85 1.02
CA LYS A 105 -7.04 -25.72 2.16
C LYS A 105 -6.58 -24.48 2.92
N VAL A 106 -7.24 -23.35 2.71
CA VAL A 106 -6.97 -22.12 3.47
C VAL A 106 -7.30 -22.38 4.93
N SER A 107 -6.39 -22.11 5.84
CA SER A 107 -6.59 -22.24 7.27
C SER A 107 -7.70 -21.29 7.75
N LYS A 108 -8.29 -21.59 8.90
CA LYS A 108 -9.34 -20.74 9.45
C LYS A 108 -8.71 -19.51 10.12
N PRO A 109 -9.35 -18.31 10.05
CA PRO A 109 -8.92 -17.14 10.79
C PRO A 109 -8.94 -17.41 12.29
N HIS A 110 -8.17 -16.64 13.06
CA HIS A 110 -8.32 -16.65 14.51
C HIS A 110 -9.72 -16.18 14.88
N ARG A 111 -10.29 -16.78 15.91
CA ARG A 111 -11.62 -16.43 16.43
C ARG A 111 -11.52 -16.09 17.90
N PHE A 112 -11.92 -14.89 18.23
CA PHE A 112 -12.07 -14.39 19.60
C PHE A 112 -13.54 -14.13 19.91
N ARG A 113 -13.86 -13.93 21.16
CA ARG A 113 -15.15 -13.47 21.63
C ARG A 113 -14.95 -12.27 22.55
N SER A 114 -15.70 -11.22 22.33
CA SER A 114 -15.76 -10.08 23.24
C SER A 114 -16.47 -10.43 24.54
N THR A 115 -16.37 -9.55 25.51
CA THR A 115 -17.02 -9.70 26.83
C THR A 115 -18.54 -9.87 26.68
N ASP A 116 -19.17 -9.21 25.70
CA ASP A 116 -20.60 -9.35 25.40
C ASP A 116 -20.96 -10.61 24.58
N GLY A 117 -19.95 -11.47 24.24
CA GLY A 117 -20.12 -12.69 23.48
C GLY A 117 -20.09 -12.51 21.96
N THR A 118 -19.90 -11.28 21.43
CA THR A 118 -19.79 -11.01 19.99
C THR A 118 -18.53 -11.70 19.42
N SER A 119 -18.65 -12.31 18.24
CA SER A 119 -17.54 -12.97 17.57
C SER A 119 -16.62 -11.94 16.87
N ILE A 120 -15.31 -12.09 17.08
CA ILE A 120 -14.26 -11.29 16.45
C ILE A 120 -13.35 -12.23 15.67
N LEU A 121 -13.15 -11.97 14.37
CA LEU A 121 -12.33 -12.77 13.48
C LEU A 121 -11.08 -11.98 13.08
N VAL A 122 -9.92 -12.66 13.00
CA VAL A 122 -8.63 -12.06 12.63
C VAL A 122 -7.98 -12.87 11.53
N GLY A 123 -7.60 -12.22 10.43
CA GLY A 123 -6.86 -12.85 9.36
C GLY A 123 -5.39 -13.06 9.76
N LYS A 124 -4.84 -14.22 9.43
CA LYS A 124 -3.47 -14.64 9.78
C LYS A 124 -2.43 -14.25 8.72
N ASN A 125 -2.88 -14.03 7.50
CA ASN A 125 -2.05 -13.64 6.35
C ASN A 125 -2.89 -12.82 5.35
N ASN A 126 -2.26 -12.27 4.32
CA ASN A 126 -2.92 -11.39 3.36
C ASN A 126 -4.02 -12.09 2.56
N LEU A 127 -3.83 -13.36 2.21
CA LEU A 127 -4.87 -14.15 1.51
C LEU A 127 -6.10 -14.33 2.41
N GLN A 128 -5.89 -14.60 3.69
CA GLN A 128 -6.99 -14.66 4.67
C GLN A 128 -7.62 -13.31 4.93
N ASN A 129 -6.83 -12.23 5.00
CA ASN A 129 -7.35 -10.87 5.12
C ASN A 129 -8.30 -10.55 3.98
N ASP A 130 -7.92 -10.87 2.74
CA ASP A 130 -8.78 -10.72 1.56
C ASP A 130 -10.05 -11.58 1.67
N GLN A 131 -9.89 -12.86 1.97
CA GLN A 131 -11.02 -13.77 2.07
C GLN A 131 -11.99 -13.36 3.18
N LEU A 132 -11.46 -12.99 4.34
CA LEU A 132 -12.24 -12.56 5.50
C LEU A 132 -13.05 -11.29 5.17
N THR A 133 -12.38 -10.25 4.65
CA THR A 133 -13.00 -8.94 4.41
C THR A 133 -13.92 -8.92 3.19
N LEU A 134 -13.51 -9.57 2.09
CA LEU A 134 -14.20 -9.42 0.80
C LEU A 134 -15.23 -10.52 0.53
N LYS A 135 -15.11 -11.68 1.20
CA LYS A 135 -15.96 -12.85 0.91
C LYS A 135 -16.73 -13.38 2.11
N THR A 136 -16.15 -13.34 3.32
CA THR A 136 -16.73 -13.96 4.51
C THR A 136 -17.58 -12.96 5.30
N ALA A 137 -17.05 -11.78 5.56
CA ALA A 137 -17.74 -10.74 6.32
C ALA A 137 -18.98 -10.24 5.59
N LYS A 138 -20.04 -9.96 6.34
CA LYS A 138 -21.23 -9.30 5.82
C LYS A 138 -20.95 -7.83 5.58
N LYS A 139 -21.64 -7.22 4.65
CA LYS A 139 -21.50 -5.78 4.34
C LYS A 139 -21.80 -4.87 5.53
N THR A 140 -22.54 -5.36 6.49
CA THR A 140 -22.93 -4.67 7.73
C THR A 140 -21.95 -4.89 8.89
N ASP A 141 -21.07 -5.89 8.83
CA ASP A 141 -20.08 -6.14 9.87
C ASP A 141 -19.09 -4.98 9.98
N THR A 142 -18.41 -4.89 11.11
CA THR A 142 -17.41 -3.86 11.38
C THR A 142 -16.00 -4.42 11.14
N TRP A 143 -15.24 -3.74 10.32
CA TRP A 143 -13.85 -4.03 10.02
C TRP A 143 -12.94 -3.06 10.78
N LEU A 144 -11.80 -3.57 11.27
CA LEU A 144 -10.77 -2.78 11.95
C LEU A 144 -9.39 -3.12 11.39
N HIS A 145 -8.49 -2.13 11.45
CA HIS A 145 -7.08 -2.29 11.09
C HIS A 145 -6.22 -1.22 11.78
N ALA A 146 -4.98 -1.55 12.13
CA ALA A 146 -4.02 -0.58 12.63
C ALA A 146 -3.73 0.48 11.57
N LYS A 147 -3.94 1.76 11.90
CA LYS A 147 -3.87 2.88 10.95
C LYS A 147 -2.48 3.09 10.40
N ASN A 148 -2.32 2.99 9.08
CA ASN A 148 -1.03 3.16 8.38
C ASN A 148 0.10 2.27 8.93
N ILE A 149 -0.24 1.10 9.48
CA ILE A 149 0.68 0.17 10.11
C ILE A 149 0.41 -1.22 9.53
N PRO A 150 1.44 -1.97 9.08
CA PRO A 150 1.27 -3.37 8.68
C PRO A 150 0.60 -4.20 9.78
N GLY A 151 -0.44 -4.97 9.42
CA GLY A 151 -1.20 -5.74 10.39
C GLY A 151 -2.29 -6.60 9.77
N SER A 152 -3.08 -7.22 10.64
CA SER A 152 -4.20 -8.09 10.26
C SER A 152 -5.51 -7.32 10.13
N HIS A 153 -6.37 -7.80 9.22
CA HIS A 153 -7.76 -7.39 9.19
C HIS A 153 -8.52 -8.06 10.36
N VAL A 154 -9.27 -7.26 11.09
CA VAL A 154 -10.13 -7.72 12.18
C VAL A 154 -11.58 -7.45 11.80
N ILE A 155 -12.46 -8.44 11.99
CA ILE A 155 -13.90 -8.31 11.71
C ILE A 155 -14.68 -8.61 12.99
N ILE A 156 -15.50 -7.66 13.39
CA ILE A 156 -16.55 -7.89 14.38
C ILE A 156 -17.80 -8.34 13.62
N GLU A 157 -18.28 -9.55 13.88
CA GLU A 157 -19.50 -10.10 13.27
C GLU A 157 -20.75 -9.43 13.86
N ASN A 158 -20.82 -8.10 13.82
CA ASN A 158 -21.91 -7.28 14.32
C ASN A 158 -22.00 -5.95 13.54
N ASN A 159 -23.21 -5.49 13.28
CA ASN A 159 -23.49 -4.25 12.55
C ASN A 159 -23.53 -3.01 13.45
N ASN A 160 -23.66 -3.19 14.75
CA ASN A 160 -23.68 -2.11 15.75
C ASN A 160 -23.03 -2.62 17.05
N PRO A 161 -21.69 -2.89 17.03
CA PRO A 161 -20.97 -3.36 18.21
C PRO A 161 -20.97 -2.28 19.30
N SER A 162 -20.92 -2.71 20.56
CA SER A 162 -20.73 -1.80 21.71
C SER A 162 -19.37 -1.14 21.65
N GLU A 163 -19.20 0.00 22.31
CA GLU A 163 -17.90 0.66 22.42
C GLU A 163 -16.84 -0.25 23.07
N GLU A 164 -17.24 -1.06 24.05
CA GLU A 164 -16.38 -2.04 24.69
C GLU A 164 -15.90 -3.09 23.70
N THR A 165 -16.80 -3.65 22.87
CA THR A 165 -16.44 -4.61 21.81
C THR A 165 -15.52 -3.98 20.75
N ILE A 166 -15.75 -2.72 20.37
CA ILE A 166 -14.84 -2.00 19.46
C ILE A 166 -13.46 -1.85 20.08
N LEU A 167 -13.36 -1.51 21.36
CA LEU A 167 -12.08 -1.35 22.05
C LEU A 167 -11.34 -2.68 22.19
N GLU A 168 -12.04 -3.77 22.52
CA GLU A 168 -11.46 -5.10 22.55
C GLU A 168 -10.92 -5.52 21.18
N ALA A 169 -11.70 -5.31 20.12
CA ALA A 169 -11.27 -5.61 18.74
C ALA A 169 -10.11 -4.69 18.28
N ALA A 170 -10.08 -3.43 18.69
CA ALA A 170 -8.96 -2.53 18.43
C ALA A 170 -7.68 -2.99 19.12
N ASN A 171 -7.74 -3.45 20.36
CA ASN A 171 -6.61 -4.06 21.05
C ASN A 171 -6.09 -5.32 20.32
N ILE A 172 -7.00 -6.14 19.80
CA ILE A 172 -6.63 -7.29 18.97
C ILE A 172 -5.96 -6.82 17.68
N ALA A 173 -6.48 -5.80 16.99
CA ALA A 173 -5.88 -5.25 15.77
C ALA A 173 -4.47 -4.67 16.05
N ALA A 174 -4.28 -3.99 17.17
CA ALA A 174 -2.98 -3.49 17.62
C ALA A 174 -1.99 -4.64 17.90
N TYR A 175 -2.43 -5.69 18.59
CA TYR A 175 -1.61 -6.88 18.86
C TYR A 175 -1.17 -7.60 17.57
N TYR A 176 -2.08 -7.73 16.58
CA TYR A 176 -1.77 -8.34 15.29
C TYR A 176 -1.24 -7.32 14.27
N SER A 177 -0.45 -6.34 14.73
CA SER A 177 0.23 -5.34 13.91
C SER A 177 1.73 -5.30 14.18
N LYS A 178 2.47 -4.61 13.32
CA LYS A 178 3.91 -4.35 13.49
C LYS A 178 4.25 -3.71 14.83
N PHE A 179 3.31 -3.00 15.44
CA PHE A 179 3.51 -2.27 16.71
C PHE A 179 2.83 -2.96 17.90
N GLN A 180 2.77 -4.29 17.91
CA GLN A 180 2.17 -5.10 18.99
C GLN A 180 2.68 -4.76 20.41
N ASN A 181 3.91 -4.26 20.53
CA ASN A 181 4.52 -3.90 21.83
C ASN A 181 4.41 -2.40 22.16
N SER A 182 3.67 -1.62 21.36
CA SER A 182 3.49 -0.18 21.59
C SER A 182 2.26 0.08 22.44
N ALA A 183 2.37 1.08 23.33
CA ALA A 183 1.27 1.45 24.24
C ALA A 183 0.08 2.13 23.53
N ASN A 184 0.34 2.81 22.40
CA ASN A 184 -0.66 3.61 21.68
C ASN A 184 -0.59 3.30 20.19
N VAL A 185 -1.41 2.35 19.73
CA VAL A 185 -1.56 2.02 18.31
C VAL A 185 -2.88 2.59 17.82
N PRO A 186 -2.88 3.55 16.89
CA PRO A 186 -4.12 4.04 16.30
C PRO A 186 -4.76 2.93 15.44
N VAL A 187 -6.07 2.75 15.58
CA VAL A 187 -6.86 1.76 14.85
C VAL A 187 -8.02 2.44 14.17
N ASP A 188 -8.14 2.29 12.87
CA ASP A 188 -9.29 2.72 12.10
C ASP A 188 -10.36 1.62 12.09
N TYR A 189 -11.65 2.01 12.16
CA TYR A 189 -12.76 1.07 11.97
C TYR A 189 -13.86 1.65 11.09
N VAL A 190 -14.46 0.79 10.26
CA VAL A 190 -15.53 1.13 9.32
C VAL A 190 -16.46 -0.07 9.10
N ALA A 191 -17.65 0.17 8.58
CA ALA A 191 -18.48 -0.91 8.07
C ALA A 191 -17.84 -1.53 6.81
N VAL A 192 -17.87 -2.86 6.69
CA VAL A 192 -17.30 -3.61 5.56
C VAL A 192 -17.80 -3.11 4.20
N LYS A 193 -19.02 -2.58 4.11
CA LYS A 193 -19.55 -1.97 2.87
C LYS A 193 -18.74 -0.80 2.33
N GLN A 194 -17.93 -0.14 3.17
CA GLN A 194 -17.09 1.00 2.81
C GLN A 194 -15.70 0.58 2.32
N ILE A 195 -15.42 -0.73 2.31
CA ILE A 195 -14.15 -1.29 1.90
C ILE A 195 -14.21 -1.76 0.45
N ARG A 196 -13.18 -1.45 -0.30
CA ARG A 196 -13.01 -1.93 -1.67
C ARG A 196 -11.56 -2.31 -1.94
N LYS A 197 -11.36 -3.28 -2.80
CA LYS A 197 -10.04 -3.67 -3.30
C LYS A 197 -9.85 -3.10 -4.70
N PRO A 198 -8.80 -2.27 -4.93
CA PRO A 198 -8.48 -1.80 -6.27
C PRO A 198 -8.07 -2.97 -7.19
N ASN A 199 -8.36 -2.82 -8.49
CA ASN A 199 -7.94 -3.81 -9.47
C ASN A 199 -6.40 -3.91 -9.50
N GLY A 200 -5.88 -5.15 -9.47
CA GLY A 200 -4.44 -5.42 -9.47
C GLY A 200 -3.74 -5.18 -8.14
N ALA A 201 -4.44 -4.78 -7.08
CA ALA A 201 -3.84 -4.62 -5.76
C ALA A 201 -3.33 -5.95 -5.20
N LYS A 202 -2.22 -5.89 -4.46
CA LYS A 202 -1.62 -7.03 -3.74
C LYS A 202 -2.63 -7.65 -2.76
N PRO A 203 -2.48 -8.93 -2.40
CA PRO A 203 -3.28 -9.53 -1.32
C PRO A 203 -3.19 -8.70 -0.03
N GLY A 204 -4.28 -8.59 0.70
CA GLY A 204 -4.37 -7.81 1.94
C GLY A 204 -4.55 -6.31 1.76
N PHE A 205 -4.28 -5.75 0.58
CA PHE A 205 -4.45 -4.32 0.35
C PHE A 205 -5.91 -3.96 0.05
N VAL A 206 -6.44 -3.01 0.81
CA VAL A 206 -7.78 -2.45 0.63
C VAL A 206 -7.76 -0.93 0.81
N ILE A 207 -8.75 -0.25 0.24
CA ILE A 207 -9.01 1.17 0.48
C ILE A 207 -10.39 1.31 1.10
N TYR A 208 -10.55 2.28 1.98
CA TYR A 208 -11.78 2.53 2.73
C TYR A 208 -11.96 4.03 2.98
N GLU A 209 -13.19 4.44 3.22
CA GLU A 209 -13.58 5.82 3.48
C GLU A 209 -14.55 5.87 4.68
N GLY A 210 -14.63 7.03 5.35
CA GLY A 210 -15.55 7.25 6.46
C GLY A 210 -15.16 6.52 7.76
N GLN A 211 -13.87 6.27 7.95
CA GLN A 211 -13.32 5.66 9.17
C GLN A 211 -13.50 6.57 10.40
N LYS A 212 -13.63 5.94 11.54
CA LYS A 212 -13.61 6.55 12.86
C LYS A 212 -12.39 6.10 13.63
#